data_185b7d23e5d170f7613d9dbc9bb694ab
#
_entry.id   185b7d23e5d170f7613d9dbc9bb694ab
#
_cell.length_a   1.000
_cell.length_b   1.000
_cell.length_c   1.000
_cell.angle_alpha   90.00
_cell.angle_beta   90.00
_cell.angle_gamma   90.00
#
_symmetry.space_group_name_H-M   'P 1'
#
loop_
_entity.id
_entity.type
_entity.pdbx_description
1 polymer ?
#
loop_
_entity_poly.entity_id
_entity_poly.type
_entity_poly.pdbx_seq_one_letter_code
_entity_poly.pdbx_strand_id
1 'polypeptide(L)'
;MKDDGVILETEKIAVSETNKNNGALRGTIKLQCEEQGEHAVNTANKFVIKGGRQLRGEVEISGAKNAVVAILPATILADEPCIVENVPEISDVEICFDILRELGASVRYLAPHTYEIDTRAIKSYSVPYEKARKMRASYYFMGALLGNFGYCRVSMPGGCPLGDRPIDQHLKAFTKLGAVCKVDRGMVDITTQDGLKGNQIFFDCVTVGATMNAILAAVKADGLTVIENAAKEPHIMDLASFLNSMGAEIMGAGTDTIKIRGVKYLRGTSYAVIPDQIEAGTYMVAAAATGGNVLVKNVIPKHLESIISVMEKIGVRIEQFDDAVRVSVDGPLVKTSIKTRPHPGFPTDMQPQISALLCLAEGTSMIKEGVSEQRFQYVDELRRMGADIQVDGKVAVIEGTGRLTGAPVKACDLRAGAALMIAGLAAQGVTTIEDIFHIERGYADMEGKLRALGAEIEKRAITQSENIPQPDQEAG
;
A
#
# COMPACT_ATOMS: atom_id res chain seq x y z
N MET A 1 -17.04 -31.12 51.21
CA MET A 1 -17.50 -32.49 50.89
C MET A 1 -17.43 -32.65 49.38
N LYS A 2 -16.50 -33.60 49.01
CA LYS A 2 -16.34 -34.28 47.69
C LYS A 2 -15.98 -33.41 46.48
N ASP A 3 -14.74 -33.41 46.23
CA ASP A 3 -13.88 -33.99 45.16
C ASP A 3 -14.58 -34.93 44.18
N ASP A 4 -14.44 -34.68 42.90
CA ASP A 4 -14.34 -35.72 41.90
C ASP A 4 -13.43 -35.21 40.74
N GLY A 5 -12.29 -35.83 40.63
CA GLY A 5 -11.31 -35.65 39.58
C GLY A 5 -11.67 -36.48 38.34
N VAL A 6 -11.23 -36.01 37.20
CA VAL A 6 -11.26 -36.77 35.93
C VAL A 6 -9.84 -36.99 35.42
N ILE A 7 -9.59 -38.27 35.21
CA ILE A 7 -8.36 -38.94 34.86
C ILE A 7 -8.06 -38.75 33.35
N LEU A 8 -6.80 -38.50 33.05
CA LEU A 8 -6.23 -38.58 31.70
C LEU A 8 -5.92 -40.04 31.36
N GLU A 9 -6.51 -40.59 30.32
CA GLU A 9 -6.10 -41.87 29.72
C GLU A 9 -5.09 -41.61 28.58
N THR A 10 -3.92 -42.25 28.77
CA THR A 10 -2.87 -42.40 27.78
C THR A 10 -3.02 -43.77 27.12
N GLU A 11 -3.33 -43.81 25.81
CA GLU A 11 -3.26 -45.08 25.06
C GLU A 11 -1.84 -45.37 24.59
N LYS A 12 -1.35 -46.52 24.99
CA LYS A 12 -0.13 -47.19 24.54
C LYS A 12 -0.42 -48.03 23.31
N ILE A 13 0.31 -47.76 22.22
CA ILE A 13 0.32 -48.70 21.08
C ILE A 13 1.42 -49.70 21.28
N ALA A 14 1.03 -50.99 21.32
CA ALA A 14 1.91 -52.13 21.46
C ALA A 14 2.47 -52.56 20.10
N VAL A 15 3.76 -52.86 20.10
CA VAL A 15 4.49 -53.51 19.00
C VAL A 15 4.34 -55.03 19.15
N SER A 16 3.98 -55.77 18.13
CA SER A 16 4.12 -57.23 18.10
C SER A 16 5.07 -57.63 16.95
N GLU A 17 6.15 -58.32 17.37
CA GLU A 17 7.08 -59.03 16.47
C GLU A 17 6.48 -60.37 15.98
N THR A 18 6.99 -60.78 14.86
CA THR A 18 7.44 -62.08 14.29
C THR A 18 6.87 -62.31 12.90
N ASN A 19 7.64 -62.68 11.89
CA ASN A 19 8.47 -63.84 11.70
C ASN A 19 9.27 -63.78 10.34
N LYS A 20 10.37 -64.52 10.36
CA LYS A 20 11.36 -64.74 9.28
C LYS A 20 10.80 -65.53 8.08
N ASN A 21 11.17 -65.21 6.83
CA ASN A 21 12.09 -66.03 6.03
C ASN A 21 12.16 -65.60 4.53
N ASN A 22 13.42 -65.53 4.06
CA ASN A 22 13.99 -65.88 2.75
C ASN A 22 13.63 -65.10 1.48
N GLY A 23 14.69 -64.56 0.87
CA GLY A 23 14.79 -64.47 -0.57
C GLY A 23 15.50 -63.19 -1.06
N ALA A 24 16.76 -63.31 -1.41
CA ALA A 24 17.62 -62.25 -1.93
C ALA A 24 17.09 -61.57 -3.20
N LEU A 25 17.21 -60.23 -3.24
CA LEU A 25 17.65 -59.50 -4.44
C LEU A 25 18.16 -58.10 -4.00
N ARG A 26 19.41 -57.84 -4.34
CA ARG A 26 20.12 -56.57 -4.06
C ARG A 26 19.54 -55.45 -4.92
N GLY A 27 19.09 -54.41 -4.27
CA GLY A 27 18.83 -53.11 -4.88
C GLY A 27 19.08 -52.04 -3.84
N THR A 28 20.27 -51.43 -3.82
CA THR A 28 20.66 -50.37 -2.92
C THR A 28 19.94 -49.12 -3.36
N ILE A 29 18.81 -48.75 -2.72
CA ILE A 29 18.27 -47.41 -2.80
C ILE A 29 18.86 -46.64 -1.62
N LYS A 30 19.85 -45.79 -1.91
CA LYS A 30 20.28 -44.73 -1.01
C LYS A 30 19.17 -43.69 -0.94
N LEU A 31 18.38 -43.73 0.11
CA LEU A 31 17.63 -42.58 0.56
C LEU A 31 18.64 -41.63 1.23
N GLN A 32 19.13 -40.65 0.48
CA GLN A 32 19.71 -39.45 1.05
C GLN A 32 18.55 -38.59 1.57
N CYS A 33 18.28 -38.69 2.86
CA CYS A 33 17.62 -37.58 3.57
C CYS A 33 18.65 -36.47 3.70
N GLU A 34 18.65 -35.53 2.78
CA GLU A 34 19.25 -34.23 3.02
C GLU A 34 18.31 -33.43 3.91
N GLU A 35 18.60 -33.45 5.20
CA GLU A 35 18.17 -32.39 6.10
C GLU A 35 18.89 -31.11 5.69
N GLN A 36 18.32 -30.36 4.75
CA GLN A 36 18.63 -28.95 4.59
C GLN A 36 17.55 -28.16 5.29
N GLY A 37 17.71 -28.04 6.61
CA GLY A 37 17.14 -26.95 7.38
C GLY A 37 17.87 -25.65 7.01
N GLU A 38 17.56 -25.07 5.88
CA GLU A 38 17.86 -23.67 5.65
C GLU A 38 16.94 -22.85 6.56
N HIS A 39 17.46 -22.52 7.74
CA HIS A 39 17.06 -21.31 8.42
C HIS A 39 17.39 -20.18 7.44
N ALA A 40 16.42 -19.74 6.64
CA ALA A 40 16.50 -18.47 5.95
C ALA A 40 16.72 -17.42 7.04
N VAL A 41 17.95 -17.00 7.19
CA VAL A 41 18.33 -15.83 7.97
C VAL A 41 17.60 -14.69 7.27
N ASN A 42 16.57 -14.18 7.93
CA ASN A 42 15.80 -13.04 7.45
C ASN A 42 16.74 -11.83 7.57
N THR A 43 17.65 -11.67 6.60
CA THR A 43 18.60 -10.56 6.56
C THR A 43 17.81 -9.31 6.27
N ALA A 44 17.58 -8.50 7.30
CA ALA A 44 17.02 -7.17 7.12
C ALA A 44 17.92 -6.40 6.13
N ASN A 45 17.31 -5.76 5.14
CA ASN A 45 18.03 -4.96 4.15
C ASN A 45 17.92 -3.46 4.48
N LYS A 46 18.93 -2.70 4.04
CA LYS A 46 18.93 -1.24 4.10
C LYS A 46 19.29 -0.65 2.73
N PHE A 47 18.85 0.57 2.44
CA PHE A 47 19.40 1.35 1.33
C PHE A 47 20.60 2.16 1.82
N VAL A 48 21.61 2.24 0.96
CA VAL A 48 22.80 3.10 1.14
C VAL A 48 22.80 4.08 -0.03
N ILE A 49 22.71 5.37 0.26
CA ILE A 49 22.59 6.44 -0.74
C ILE A 49 23.74 7.40 -0.55
N LYS A 50 24.51 7.65 -1.60
CA LYS A 50 25.47 8.75 -1.65
C LYS A 50 24.81 9.92 -2.38
N GLY A 51 24.43 10.93 -1.64
CA GLY A 51 23.68 12.06 -2.16
C GLY A 51 24.51 13.07 -2.95
N GLY A 52 23.86 14.13 -3.41
CA GLY A 52 24.49 15.25 -4.12
C GLY A 52 24.60 15.09 -5.64
N ARG A 53 24.04 14.00 -6.23
CA ARG A 53 23.95 13.85 -7.68
C ARG A 53 22.62 14.33 -8.22
N GLN A 54 22.65 15.13 -9.28
CA GLN A 54 21.45 15.53 -10.01
C GLN A 54 20.82 14.34 -10.75
N LEU A 55 19.55 14.10 -10.55
CA LEU A 55 18.80 13.08 -11.30
C LEU A 55 18.52 13.60 -12.71
N ARG A 56 18.75 12.76 -13.73
CA ARG A 56 18.55 13.09 -15.15
C ARG A 56 18.06 11.87 -15.91
N GLY A 57 17.22 12.09 -16.92
CA GLY A 57 16.72 11.01 -17.77
C GLY A 57 15.20 10.88 -17.72
N GLU A 58 14.73 9.65 -17.87
CA GLU A 58 13.31 9.31 -17.91
C GLU A 58 13.00 8.22 -16.91
N VAL A 59 11.83 8.29 -16.28
CA VAL A 59 11.30 7.25 -15.39
C VAL A 59 9.88 6.91 -15.77
N GLU A 60 9.58 5.62 -15.87
CA GLU A 60 8.24 5.12 -16.12
C GLU A 60 7.53 4.77 -14.81
N ILE A 61 6.31 5.26 -14.66
CA ILE A 61 5.52 5.09 -13.45
C ILE A 61 4.73 3.79 -13.52
N SER A 62 4.75 3.05 -12.42
CA SER A 62 4.04 1.78 -12.24
C SER A 62 2.55 1.99 -12.00
N GLY A 63 1.78 0.91 -12.08
CA GLY A 63 0.36 0.93 -11.73
C GLY A 63 0.10 1.37 -10.28
N ALA A 64 -1.01 2.05 -10.08
CA ALA A 64 -1.36 2.68 -8.81
C ALA A 64 -1.59 1.65 -7.70
N LYS A 65 -0.74 1.70 -6.67
CA LYS A 65 -0.90 0.88 -5.47
C LYS A 65 -2.31 0.95 -4.90
N ASN A 66 -2.81 2.17 -4.70
CA ASN A 66 -4.10 2.39 -4.03
C ASN A 66 -5.31 1.95 -4.89
N ALA A 67 -5.12 1.79 -6.20
CA ALA A 67 -6.12 1.22 -7.10
C ALA A 67 -6.06 -0.31 -7.10
N VAL A 68 -4.88 -0.88 -7.34
CA VAL A 68 -4.72 -2.33 -7.51
C VAL A 68 -5.17 -3.13 -6.28
N VAL A 69 -4.89 -2.65 -5.05
CA VAL A 69 -5.30 -3.33 -3.82
C VAL A 69 -6.83 -3.35 -3.59
N ALA A 70 -7.60 -2.61 -4.38
CA ALA A 70 -9.06 -2.68 -4.42
C ALA A 70 -9.56 -3.43 -5.66
N ILE A 71 -8.90 -3.30 -6.81
CA ILE A 71 -9.24 -3.99 -8.07
C ILE A 71 -9.02 -5.50 -7.93
N LEU A 72 -7.92 -5.95 -7.30
CA LEU A 72 -7.68 -7.37 -7.09
C LEU A 72 -8.78 -8.06 -6.27
N PRO A 73 -9.21 -7.56 -5.10
CA PRO A 73 -10.39 -8.09 -4.42
C PRO A 73 -11.69 -7.96 -5.25
N ALA A 74 -11.84 -6.90 -6.06
CA ALA A 74 -13.03 -6.69 -6.89
C ALA A 74 -13.24 -7.81 -7.94
N THR A 75 -12.17 -8.52 -8.35
CA THR A 75 -12.29 -9.70 -9.23
C THR A 75 -13.16 -10.82 -8.64
N ILE A 76 -13.34 -10.86 -7.30
CA ILE A 76 -14.24 -11.80 -6.61
C ILE A 76 -15.69 -11.63 -7.06
N LEU A 77 -16.06 -10.43 -7.52
CA LEU A 77 -17.42 -10.14 -7.99
C LEU A 77 -17.69 -10.66 -9.40
N ALA A 78 -16.64 -11.03 -10.15
CA ALA A 78 -16.75 -11.52 -11.50
C ALA A 78 -17.26 -12.96 -11.56
N ASP A 79 -18.13 -13.24 -12.52
CA ASP A 79 -18.63 -14.58 -12.84
C ASP A 79 -17.76 -15.30 -13.89
N GLU A 80 -16.71 -14.61 -14.40
CA GLU A 80 -15.72 -15.09 -15.38
C GLU A 80 -14.30 -14.62 -14.98
N PRO A 81 -13.22 -15.21 -15.53
CA PRO A 81 -11.86 -14.77 -15.27
C PRO A 81 -11.62 -13.32 -15.73
N CYS A 82 -10.85 -12.58 -14.95
CA CYS A 82 -10.39 -11.22 -15.27
C CYS A 82 -8.90 -11.21 -15.59
N ILE A 83 -8.50 -10.40 -16.57
CA ILE A 83 -7.10 -10.07 -16.83
C ILE A 83 -6.85 -8.66 -16.28
N VAL A 84 -5.89 -8.54 -15.39
CA VAL A 84 -5.48 -7.25 -14.79
C VAL A 84 -4.07 -6.93 -15.27
N GLU A 85 -3.94 -5.78 -15.92
CA GLU A 85 -2.70 -5.26 -16.51
C GLU A 85 -2.16 -4.08 -15.69
N ASN A 86 -0.90 -3.71 -15.93
CA ASN A 86 -0.20 -2.65 -15.20
C ASN A 86 -0.19 -2.87 -13.68
N VAL A 87 -0.11 -4.13 -13.24
CA VAL A 87 -0.02 -4.51 -11.82
C VAL A 87 1.40 -4.23 -11.32
N PRO A 88 1.58 -3.36 -10.30
CA PRO A 88 2.92 -3.06 -9.79
C PRO A 88 3.53 -4.22 -9.00
N GLU A 89 4.82 -4.43 -9.14
CA GLU A 89 5.58 -5.44 -8.38
C GLU A 89 5.90 -4.92 -6.97
N ILE A 90 4.95 -5.00 -6.07
CA ILE A 90 5.03 -4.54 -4.68
C ILE A 90 4.51 -5.60 -3.72
N SER A 91 5.01 -5.62 -2.48
CA SER A 91 4.64 -6.67 -1.52
C SER A 91 3.16 -6.64 -1.11
N ASP A 92 2.48 -5.51 -1.15
CA ASP A 92 1.03 -5.45 -0.90
C ASP A 92 0.22 -6.20 -1.99
N VAL A 93 0.69 -6.24 -3.25
CA VAL A 93 0.08 -7.02 -4.34
C VAL A 93 0.28 -8.52 -4.10
N GLU A 94 1.48 -8.95 -3.72
CA GLU A 94 1.74 -10.35 -3.42
C GLU A 94 0.86 -10.85 -2.26
N ILE A 95 0.66 -10.03 -1.23
CA ILE A 95 -0.26 -10.36 -0.13
C ILE A 95 -1.70 -10.48 -0.65
N CYS A 96 -2.16 -9.62 -1.57
CA CYS A 96 -3.48 -9.74 -2.21
C CYS A 96 -3.60 -11.07 -2.96
N PHE A 97 -2.60 -11.43 -3.77
CA PHE A 97 -2.58 -12.68 -4.52
C PHE A 97 -2.61 -13.90 -3.59
N ASP A 98 -1.84 -13.85 -2.52
CA ASP A 98 -1.83 -14.90 -1.51
C ASP A 98 -3.19 -15.08 -0.84
N ILE A 99 -3.86 -13.97 -0.47
CA ILE A 99 -5.22 -14.03 0.08
C ILE A 99 -6.18 -14.64 -0.95
N LEU A 100 -6.16 -14.20 -2.20
CA LEU A 100 -7.01 -14.75 -3.26
C LEU A 100 -6.80 -16.25 -3.44
N ARG A 101 -5.54 -16.72 -3.48
CA ARG A 101 -5.21 -18.16 -3.58
C ARG A 101 -5.72 -18.95 -2.37
N GLU A 102 -5.57 -18.44 -1.17
CA GLU A 102 -6.06 -19.11 0.05
C GLU A 102 -7.59 -19.14 0.14
N LEU A 103 -8.28 -18.17 -0.45
CA LEU A 103 -9.74 -18.22 -0.61
C LEU A 103 -10.19 -19.26 -1.65
N GLY A 104 -9.29 -19.68 -2.55
CA GLY A 104 -9.53 -20.69 -3.59
C GLY A 104 -9.50 -20.14 -5.02
N ALA A 105 -9.09 -18.88 -5.23
CA ALA A 105 -8.92 -18.33 -6.57
C ALA A 105 -7.66 -18.86 -7.26
N SER A 106 -7.67 -18.90 -8.59
CA SER A 106 -6.48 -19.09 -9.43
C SER A 106 -5.91 -17.75 -9.82
N VAL A 107 -4.62 -17.54 -9.59
CA VAL A 107 -3.87 -16.36 -10.02
C VAL A 107 -2.72 -16.81 -10.89
N ARG A 108 -2.78 -16.48 -12.18
CA ARG A 108 -1.83 -16.92 -13.22
C ARG A 108 -1.12 -15.71 -13.81
N TYR A 109 0.20 -15.74 -13.80
CA TYR A 109 1.04 -14.80 -14.52
C TYR A 109 0.93 -15.03 -16.04
N LEU A 110 0.67 -13.98 -16.80
CA LEU A 110 0.55 -14.02 -18.28
C LEU A 110 1.75 -13.35 -18.97
N ALA A 111 2.11 -12.17 -18.49
CA ALA A 111 3.18 -11.33 -19.01
C ALA A 111 3.68 -10.37 -17.90
N PRO A 112 4.77 -9.62 -18.09
CA PRO A 112 5.18 -8.59 -17.14
C PRO A 112 4.00 -7.70 -16.77
N HIS A 113 3.78 -7.52 -15.47
CA HIS A 113 2.70 -6.71 -14.88
C HIS A 113 1.27 -7.14 -15.28
N THR A 114 1.07 -8.38 -15.80
CA THR A 114 -0.21 -8.87 -16.31
C THR A 114 -0.58 -10.22 -15.72
N TYR A 115 -1.74 -10.31 -15.08
CA TYR A 115 -2.21 -11.51 -14.39
C TYR A 115 -3.64 -11.83 -14.77
N GLU A 116 -3.93 -13.14 -14.95
CA GLU A 116 -5.29 -13.65 -15.03
C GLU A 116 -5.71 -14.11 -13.62
N ILE A 117 -6.90 -13.68 -13.20
CA ILE A 117 -7.48 -14.01 -11.90
C ILE A 117 -8.84 -14.67 -12.13
N ASP A 118 -8.96 -15.93 -11.72
CA ASP A 118 -10.20 -16.72 -11.78
C ASP A 118 -10.68 -17.02 -10.35
N THR A 119 -11.79 -16.41 -9.98
CA THR A 119 -12.35 -16.49 -8.63
C THR A 119 -13.52 -17.45 -8.49
N ARG A 120 -13.93 -18.13 -9.57
CA ARG A 120 -15.08 -19.04 -9.60
C ARG A 120 -14.96 -20.25 -8.67
N ALA A 121 -13.74 -20.64 -8.30
CA ALA A 121 -13.45 -21.75 -7.41
C ALA A 121 -13.32 -21.36 -5.93
N ILE A 122 -13.60 -20.12 -5.56
CA ILE A 122 -13.56 -19.66 -4.16
C ILE A 122 -14.56 -20.46 -3.31
N LYS A 123 -14.07 -21.01 -2.19
CA LYS A 123 -14.84 -21.81 -1.22
C LYS A 123 -14.69 -21.31 0.21
N SER A 124 -13.71 -20.47 0.49
CA SER A 124 -13.50 -19.84 1.79
C SER A 124 -13.86 -18.36 1.72
N TYR A 125 -14.56 -17.87 2.72
CA TYR A 125 -14.97 -16.46 2.84
C TYR A 125 -14.33 -15.80 4.07
N SER A 126 -13.31 -16.46 4.63
CA SER A 126 -12.54 -15.97 5.78
C SER A 126 -11.15 -15.60 5.32
N VAL A 127 -10.81 -14.31 5.42
CA VAL A 127 -9.47 -13.81 5.09
C VAL A 127 -8.50 -14.21 6.21
N PRO A 128 -7.37 -14.87 5.89
CA PRO A 128 -6.41 -15.36 6.88
C PRO A 128 -5.85 -14.23 7.73
N TYR A 129 -5.87 -14.40 9.06
CA TYR A 129 -5.42 -13.40 10.02
C TYR A 129 -3.98 -12.93 9.77
N GLU A 130 -3.05 -13.88 9.57
CA GLU A 130 -1.62 -13.57 9.37
C GLU A 130 -1.32 -12.77 8.10
N LYS A 131 -2.18 -12.87 7.08
CA LYS A 131 -2.09 -12.07 5.86
C LYS A 131 -2.77 -10.72 6.04
N ALA A 132 -3.98 -10.70 6.59
CA ALA A 132 -4.77 -9.49 6.76
C ALA A 132 -4.06 -8.45 7.64
N ARG A 133 -3.36 -8.88 8.71
CA ARG A 133 -2.63 -7.97 9.60
C ARG A 133 -1.42 -7.30 8.94
N LYS A 134 -0.85 -7.89 7.87
CA LYS A 134 0.32 -7.33 7.17
C LYS A 134 -0.05 -6.21 6.21
N MET A 135 -1.28 -6.20 5.72
CA MET A 135 -1.75 -5.24 4.74
C MET A 135 -3.09 -4.64 5.18
N ARG A 136 -3.09 -3.32 5.45
CA ARG A 136 -4.34 -2.65 5.84
C ARG A 136 -5.45 -2.78 4.79
N ALA A 137 -5.11 -2.72 3.50
CA ALA A 137 -6.05 -2.81 2.40
C ALA A 137 -6.79 -4.17 2.32
N SER A 138 -6.43 -5.16 3.17
CA SER A 138 -7.18 -6.41 3.32
C SER A 138 -8.65 -6.21 3.64
N TYR A 139 -9.04 -5.04 4.18
CA TYR A 139 -10.45 -4.72 4.41
C TYR A 139 -11.29 -4.60 3.12
N TYR A 140 -10.69 -4.44 1.94
CA TYR A 140 -11.46 -4.44 0.68
C TYR A 140 -12.06 -5.80 0.35
N PHE A 141 -11.48 -6.87 0.88
CA PHE A 141 -12.08 -8.19 0.80
C PHE A 141 -13.45 -8.26 1.50
N MET A 142 -13.74 -7.39 2.51
CA MET A 142 -15.06 -7.36 3.14
C MET A 142 -16.15 -7.03 2.13
N GLY A 143 -15.99 -5.92 1.38
CA GLY A 143 -16.99 -5.50 0.39
C GLY A 143 -17.17 -6.50 -0.74
N ALA A 144 -16.04 -7.05 -1.26
CA ALA A 144 -16.07 -8.00 -2.37
C ALA A 144 -16.72 -9.35 -1.99
N LEU A 145 -16.31 -9.95 -0.87
CA LEU A 145 -16.88 -11.21 -0.38
C LEU A 145 -18.34 -11.04 0.03
N LEU A 146 -18.68 -9.98 0.74
CA LEU A 146 -20.05 -9.69 1.14
C LEU A 146 -20.95 -9.48 -0.09
N GLY A 147 -20.47 -8.72 -1.08
CA GLY A 147 -21.22 -8.44 -2.31
C GLY A 147 -21.52 -9.70 -3.14
N ASN A 148 -20.55 -10.64 -3.20
CA ASN A 148 -20.70 -11.85 -4.02
C ASN A 148 -21.35 -13.01 -3.27
N PHE A 149 -21.00 -13.22 -1.99
CA PHE A 149 -21.37 -14.42 -1.24
C PHE A 149 -22.33 -14.14 -0.07
N GLY A 150 -22.63 -12.88 0.23
CA GLY A 150 -23.48 -12.52 1.37
C GLY A 150 -22.86 -12.76 2.74
N TYR A 151 -21.58 -13.13 2.80
CA TYR A 151 -20.84 -13.40 4.03
C TYR A 151 -19.36 -13.09 3.86
N CYS A 152 -18.76 -12.54 4.90
CA CYS A 152 -17.31 -12.47 5.02
C CYS A 152 -16.86 -12.48 6.49
N ARG A 153 -15.65 -12.99 6.71
CA ARG A 153 -14.94 -12.90 7.97
C ARG A 153 -13.53 -12.38 7.73
N VAL A 154 -13.21 -11.22 8.31
CA VAL A 154 -11.92 -10.54 8.11
C VAL A 154 -11.40 -10.08 9.47
N SER A 155 -10.10 -10.20 9.72
CA SER A 155 -9.53 -9.60 10.92
C SER A 155 -9.61 -8.07 10.87
N MET A 156 -9.69 -7.44 12.04
CA MET A 156 -9.48 -5.99 12.12
C MET A 156 -8.18 -5.64 11.39
N PRO A 157 -8.20 -4.65 10.50
CA PRO A 157 -7.04 -4.34 9.69
C PRO A 157 -5.86 -3.92 10.55
N GLY A 158 -4.74 -4.62 10.40
CA GLY A 158 -3.46 -4.23 10.91
C GLY A 158 -2.85 -3.09 10.09
N GLY A 159 -1.59 -2.80 10.29
CA GLY A 159 -0.84 -1.95 9.39
C GLY A 159 -0.24 -0.71 10.04
N CYS A 160 0.05 0.29 9.24
CA CYS A 160 0.90 1.42 9.49
C CYS A 160 0.50 2.25 10.74
N PRO A 161 1.43 2.68 11.60
CA PRO A 161 1.18 3.42 12.84
C PRO A 161 0.76 4.88 12.62
N LEU A 162 -0.06 5.18 11.61
CA LEU A 162 -0.51 6.54 11.26
C LEU A 162 -1.74 7.02 12.05
N GLY A 163 -1.98 6.48 13.25
CA GLY A 163 -3.10 6.81 14.12
C GLY A 163 -4.32 5.90 13.93
N ASP A 164 -5.36 6.16 14.72
CA ASP A 164 -6.62 5.42 14.66
C ASP A 164 -7.28 5.58 13.30
N ARG A 165 -7.62 4.46 12.71
CA ARG A 165 -8.36 4.40 11.44
C ARG A 165 -9.54 3.46 11.61
N PRO A 166 -10.62 3.94 12.23
CA PRO A 166 -11.79 3.13 12.51
C PRO A 166 -12.43 2.62 11.21
N ILE A 167 -13.10 1.47 11.30
CA ILE A 167 -13.85 0.89 10.19
C ILE A 167 -15.37 1.14 10.34
N ASP A 168 -15.76 2.05 11.22
CA ASP A 168 -17.14 2.40 11.53
C ASP A 168 -17.95 2.78 10.29
N GLN A 169 -17.37 3.59 9.39
CA GLN A 169 -18.03 3.99 8.14
C GLN A 169 -18.18 2.82 7.15
N HIS A 170 -17.27 1.84 7.17
CA HIS A 170 -17.42 0.60 6.41
C HIS A 170 -18.60 -0.21 6.93
N LEU A 171 -18.66 -0.44 8.25
CA LEU A 171 -19.73 -1.20 8.90
C LEU A 171 -21.09 -0.49 8.74
N LYS A 172 -21.10 0.86 8.83
CA LYS A 172 -22.27 1.68 8.56
C LYS A 172 -22.82 1.45 7.16
N ALA A 173 -21.94 1.44 6.13
CA ALA A 173 -22.33 1.19 4.75
C ALA A 173 -22.94 -0.20 4.58
N PHE A 174 -22.30 -1.24 5.11
CA PHE A 174 -22.81 -2.62 5.03
C PHE A 174 -24.14 -2.79 5.76
N THR A 175 -24.28 -2.18 6.94
CA THR A 175 -25.55 -2.20 7.68
C THR A 175 -26.67 -1.50 6.91
N LYS A 176 -26.38 -0.37 6.24
CA LYS A 176 -27.34 0.31 5.37
C LYS A 176 -27.79 -0.56 4.18
N LEU A 177 -26.91 -1.39 3.66
CA LEU A 177 -27.24 -2.38 2.62
C LEU A 177 -27.98 -3.62 3.17
N GLY A 178 -28.26 -3.70 4.48
CA GLY A 178 -29.01 -4.79 5.10
C GLY A 178 -28.16 -5.92 5.69
N ALA A 179 -26.84 -5.75 5.80
CA ALA A 179 -25.99 -6.71 6.45
C ALA A 179 -25.96 -6.55 7.97
N VAL A 180 -25.72 -7.65 8.67
CA VAL A 180 -25.46 -7.70 10.11
C VAL A 180 -23.97 -7.82 10.33
N CYS A 181 -23.41 -6.82 11.02
CA CYS A 181 -21.98 -6.73 11.32
C CYS A 181 -21.74 -7.06 12.80
N LYS A 182 -20.82 -7.97 13.07
CA LYS A 182 -20.36 -8.33 14.43
C LYS A 182 -18.87 -8.17 14.51
N VAL A 183 -18.39 -7.52 15.56
CA VAL A 183 -16.94 -7.43 15.85
C VAL A 183 -16.69 -8.19 17.15
N ASP A 184 -15.92 -9.26 17.09
CA ASP A 184 -15.57 -10.08 18.25
C ASP A 184 -14.10 -10.49 18.17
N ARG A 185 -13.37 -10.29 19.28
CA ARG A 185 -11.95 -10.72 19.44
C ARG A 185 -11.05 -10.31 18.26
N GLY A 186 -11.22 -9.10 17.74
CA GLY A 186 -10.43 -8.59 16.62
C GLY A 186 -10.82 -9.15 15.25
N MET A 187 -11.93 -9.89 15.15
CA MET A 187 -12.51 -10.36 13.90
C MET A 187 -13.79 -9.61 13.58
N VAL A 188 -14.02 -9.33 12.32
CA VAL A 188 -15.23 -8.72 11.78
C VAL A 188 -15.97 -9.80 10.99
N ASP A 189 -17.12 -10.21 11.50
CA ASP A 189 -18.03 -11.13 10.84
C ASP A 189 -19.21 -10.32 10.26
N ILE A 190 -19.46 -10.45 8.96
CA ILE A 190 -20.52 -9.73 8.26
C ILE A 190 -21.36 -10.74 7.47
N THR A 191 -22.67 -10.68 7.64
CA THR A 191 -23.59 -11.60 6.97
C THR A 191 -24.87 -10.88 6.54
N THR A 192 -25.49 -11.38 5.48
CA THR A 192 -26.86 -11.00 5.08
C THR A 192 -27.73 -12.25 4.97
N GLN A 193 -29.00 -12.15 5.41
CA GLN A 193 -29.96 -13.25 5.34
C GLN A 193 -30.71 -13.27 3.99
N ASP A 194 -31.11 -12.09 3.52
CA ASP A 194 -31.98 -11.91 2.34
C ASP A 194 -31.25 -11.23 1.17
N GLY A 195 -29.91 -11.32 1.11
CA GLY A 195 -29.10 -10.59 0.17
C GLY A 195 -28.95 -9.11 0.53
N LEU A 196 -28.04 -8.41 -0.15
CA LEU A 196 -27.89 -6.97 0.02
C LEU A 196 -28.96 -6.23 -0.78
N LYS A 197 -29.44 -5.11 -0.21
CA LYS A 197 -30.47 -4.23 -0.82
C LYS A 197 -29.92 -2.83 -0.98
N GLY A 198 -30.13 -2.26 -2.16
CA GLY A 198 -29.76 -0.87 -2.44
C GLY A 198 -30.42 0.11 -1.45
N ASN A 199 -29.66 1.09 -0.99
CA ASN A 199 -30.11 2.07 -0.01
C ASN A 199 -29.32 3.39 -0.15
N GLN A 200 -29.77 4.42 0.55
CA GLN A 200 -29.04 5.67 0.71
C GLN A 200 -28.01 5.53 1.83
N ILE A 201 -26.75 5.81 1.51
CA ILE A 201 -25.59 5.75 2.41
C ILE A 201 -24.99 7.16 2.48
N PHE A 202 -25.05 7.81 3.63
CA PHE A 202 -24.37 9.07 3.89
C PHE A 202 -23.18 8.83 4.81
N PHE A 203 -21.97 9.19 4.36
CA PHE A 203 -20.77 9.12 5.20
C PHE A 203 -20.62 10.36 6.08
N ASP A 204 -20.32 10.17 7.35
CA ASP A 204 -20.12 11.26 8.31
C ASP A 204 -18.84 12.05 8.02
N CYS A 205 -17.86 11.40 7.39
CA CYS A 205 -16.64 12.01 6.89
C CYS A 205 -16.26 11.40 5.53
N VAL A 206 -15.55 12.16 4.71
CA VAL A 206 -15.01 11.66 3.45
C VAL A 206 -13.97 10.57 3.74
N THR A 207 -14.21 9.36 3.26
CA THR A 207 -13.36 8.20 3.50
C THR A 207 -13.23 7.33 2.27
N VAL A 208 -11.99 7.16 1.79
CA VAL A 208 -11.66 6.35 0.62
C VAL A 208 -12.04 4.89 0.84
N GLY A 209 -11.60 4.33 1.97
CA GLY A 209 -11.79 2.91 2.26
C GLY A 209 -13.27 2.51 2.31
N ALA A 210 -14.10 3.28 3.03
CA ALA A 210 -15.52 2.99 3.13
C ALA A 210 -16.26 3.22 1.80
N THR A 211 -15.87 4.25 1.02
CA THR A 211 -16.43 4.49 -0.31
C THR A 211 -16.19 3.29 -1.22
N MET A 212 -14.95 2.78 -1.31
CA MET A 212 -14.63 1.61 -2.13
C MET A 212 -15.35 0.35 -1.65
N ASN A 213 -15.38 0.09 -0.34
CA ASN A 213 -16.10 -1.06 0.21
C ASN A 213 -17.62 -0.99 -0.03
N ALA A 214 -18.20 0.20 0.06
CA ALA A 214 -19.61 0.39 -0.27
C ALA A 214 -19.89 0.13 -1.75
N ILE A 215 -19.00 0.57 -2.67
CA ILE A 215 -19.08 0.26 -4.10
C ILE A 215 -19.03 -1.25 -4.31
N LEU A 216 -18.01 -1.93 -3.77
CA LEU A 216 -17.83 -3.39 -3.91
C LEU A 216 -19.04 -4.19 -3.44
N ALA A 217 -19.64 -3.80 -2.30
CA ALA A 217 -20.82 -4.49 -1.79
C ALA A 217 -22.09 -4.16 -2.58
N ALA A 218 -22.22 -2.91 -3.08
CA ALA A 218 -23.45 -2.44 -3.72
C ALA A 218 -23.65 -2.92 -5.16
N VAL A 219 -22.59 -3.29 -5.89
CA VAL A 219 -22.68 -3.64 -7.32
C VAL A 219 -23.54 -4.90 -7.60
N LYS A 220 -23.72 -5.76 -6.60
CA LYS A 220 -24.63 -6.91 -6.68
C LYS A 220 -25.84 -6.79 -5.71
N ALA A 221 -26.02 -5.65 -5.02
CA ALA A 221 -27.18 -5.42 -4.16
C ALA A 221 -28.47 -5.19 -4.98
N ASP A 222 -29.58 -5.73 -4.53
CA ASP A 222 -30.86 -5.55 -5.24
C ASP A 222 -31.35 -4.10 -5.14
N GLY A 223 -31.56 -3.45 -6.28
CA GLY A 223 -32.08 -2.08 -6.38
C GLY A 223 -31.00 -1.02 -6.59
N LEU A 224 -31.29 0.20 -6.16
CA LEU A 224 -30.44 1.39 -6.33
C LEU A 224 -29.76 1.75 -5.00
N THR A 225 -28.44 1.86 -5.01
CA THR A 225 -27.65 2.45 -3.93
C THR A 225 -27.21 3.86 -4.29
N VAL A 226 -27.34 4.79 -3.35
CA VAL A 226 -26.83 6.16 -3.48
C VAL A 226 -25.86 6.42 -2.33
N ILE A 227 -24.59 6.66 -2.66
CA ILE A 227 -23.55 6.99 -1.69
C ILE A 227 -23.33 8.50 -1.74
N GLU A 228 -23.52 9.18 -0.61
CA GLU A 228 -23.34 10.62 -0.43
C GLU A 228 -22.13 10.90 0.47
N ASN A 229 -21.51 12.06 0.27
CA ASN A 229 -20.23 12.44 0.88
C ASN A 229 -19.10 11.44 0.56
N ALA A 230 -19.15 10.88 -0.65
CA ALA A 230 -18.17 9.92 -1.16
C ALA A 230 -16.80 10.58 -1.35
N ALA A 231 -15.75 9.78 -1.22
CA ALA A 231 -14.41 10.19 -1.60
C ALA A 231 -14.28 10.26 -3.15
N LYS A 232 -13.35 11.11 -3.64
CA LYS A 232 -13.26 11.49 -5.07
C LYS A 232 -11.93 11.11 -5.72
N GLU A 233 -11.07 10.45 -4.99
CA GLU A 233 -9.71 10.10 -5.41
C GLU A 233 -9.70 9.31 -6.72
N PRO A 234 -8.66 9.48 -7.59
CA PRO A 234 -8.58 8.82 -8.91
C PRO A 234 -8.76 7.31 -8.85
N HIS A 235 -8.26 6.65 -7.81
CA HIS A 235 -8.38 5.20 -7.65
C HIS A 235 -9.82 4.73 -7.32
N ILE A 236 -10.72 5.61 -6.91
CA ILE A 236 -12.16 5.32 -6.78
C ILE A 236 -12.81 5.31 -8.16
N MET A 237 -12.43 6.26 -9.03
CA MET A 237 -12.86 6.27 -10.43
C MET A 237 -12.35 5.03 -11.17
N ASP A 238 -11.12 4.62 -10.89
CA ASP A 238 -10.49 3.44 -11.48
C ASP A 238 -11.23 2.15 -11.10
N LEU A 239 -11.54 1.97 -9.79
CA LEU A 239 -12.36 0.85 -9.32
C LEU A 239 -13.74 0.84 -10.00
N ALA A 240 -14.41 1.99 -10.09
CA ALA A 240 -15.72 2.09 -10.75
C ALA A 240 -15.62 1.76 -12.25
N SER A 241 -14.56 2.22 -12.93
CA SER A 241 -14.31 1.93 -14.35
C SER A 241 -14.03 0.43 -14.56
N PHE A 242 -13.23 -0.20 -13.71
CA PHE A 242 -13.02 -1.65 -13.73
C PHE A 242 -14.33 -2.40 -13.60
N LEU A 243 -15.15 -2.09 -12.59
CA LEU A 243 -16.44 -2.75 -12.36
C LEU A 243 -17.43 -2.49 -13.52
N ASN A 244 -17.47 -1.27 -14.06
CA ASN A 244 -18.29 -0.95 -15.21
C ASN A 244 -17.86 -1.70 -16.49
N SER A 245 -16.56 -1.97 -16.67
CA SER A 245 -16.07 -2.79 -17.79
C SER A 245 -16.54 -4.24 -17.67
N MET A 246 -16.82 -4.70 -16.45
CA MET A 246 -17.45 -6.01 -16.18
C MET A 246 -18.97 -6.01 -16.37
N GLY A 247 -19.59 -4.86 -16.54
CA GLY A 247 -21.03 -4.71 -16.73
C GLY A 247 -21.78 -4.16 -15.50
N ALA A 248 -21.09 -3.60 -14.50
CA ALA A 248 -21.74 -2.85 -13.43
C ALA A 248 -22.35 -1.54 -13.95
N GLU A 249 -23.30 -1.00 -13.20
CA GLU A 249 -23.95 0.29 -13.49
C GLU A 249 -23.61 1.30 -12.39
N ILE A 250 -22.38 1.88 -12.46
CA ILE A 250 -21.87 2.87 -11.50
C ILE A 250 -21.76 4.22 -12.19
N MET A 251 -22.38 5.25 -11.62
CA MET A 251 -22.34 6.63 -12.08
C MET A 251 -21.90 7.57 -10.97
N GLY A 252 -21.23 8.68 -11.33
CA GLY A 252 -20.84 9.73 -10.38
C GLY A 252 -19.55 9.45 -9.62
N ALA A 253 -18.79 8.38 -9.91
CA ALA A 253 -17.46 8.18 -9.35
C ALA A 253 -16.58 9.41 -9.66
N GLY A 254 -15.82 9.89 -8.65
CA GLY A 254 -15.07 11.15 -8.73
C GLY A 254 -15.87 12.39 -8.31
N THR A 255 -17.15 12.24 -7.99
CA THR A 255 -17.98 13.28 -7.36
C THR A 255 -18.31 12.89 -5.90
N ASP A 256 -19.01 13.77 -5.17
CA ASP A 256 -19.46 13.47 -3.80
C ASP A 256 -20.67 12.56 -3.73
N THR A 257 -21.28 12.23 -4.87
CA THR A 257 -22.47 11.38 -4.94
C THR A 257 -22.27 10.29 -5.99
N ILE A 258 -22.25 9.03 -5.55
CA ILE A 258 -22.12 7.86 -6.42
C ILE A 258 -23.44 7.08 -6.41
N LYS A 259 -23.95 6.75 -7.60
CA LYS A 259 -25.16 5.97 -7.78
C LYS A 259 -24.80 4.62 -8.40
N ILE A 260 -25.30 3.55 -7.81
CA ILE A 260 -25.00 2.17 -8.22
C ILE A 260 -26.32 1.42 -8.34
N ARG A 261 -26.63 0.94 -9.54
CA ARG A 261 -27.70 -0.02 -9.74
C ARG A 261 -27.11 -1.42 -9.69
N GLY A 262 -27.57 -2.24 -8.76
CA GLY A 262 -27.07 -3.59 -8.62
C GLY A 262 -27.42 -4.47 -9.82
N VAL A 263 -26.48 -5.33 -10.19
CA VAL A 263 -26.60 -6.29 -11.29
C VAL A 263 -26.41 -7.72 -10.79
N LYS A 264 -27.04 -8.70 -11.46
CA LYS A 264 -26.93 -10.10 -11.06
C LYS A 264 -25.66 -10.78 -11.58
N TYR A 265 -25.11 -10.28 -12.69
CA TYR A 265 -24.01 -10.89 -13.42
C TYR A 265 -22.95 -9.85 -13.77
N LEU A 266 -21.68 -10.19 -13.54
CA LEU A 266 -20.53 -9.41 -13.92
C LEU A 266 -19.57 -10.28 -14.73
N ARG A 267 -19.42 -9.98 -16.02
CA ARG A 267 -18.51 -10.72 -16.91
C ARG A 267 -17.05 -10.51 -16.54
N GLY A 268 -16.16 -11.37 -17.04
CA GLY A 268 -14.74 -11.14 -17.06
C GLY A 268 -14.36 -9.94 -17.94
N THR A 269 -13.20 -9.33 -17.66
CA THR A 269 -12.69 -8.18 -18.42
C THR A 269 -11.16 -8.20 -18.48
N SER A 270 -10.57 -7.56 -19.49
CA SER A 270 -9.16 -7.12 -19.48
C SER A 270 -9.12 -5.65 -19.12
N TYR A 271 -8.32 -5.29 -18.11
CA TYR A 271 -8.30 -3.94 -17.57
C TYR A 271 -6.89 -3.56 -17.10
N ALA A 272 -6.42 -2.40 -17.54
CA ALA A 272 -5.16 -1.81 -17.08
C ALA A 272 -5.39 -0.84 -15.93
N VAL A 273 -4.71 -1.09 -14.81
CA VAL A 273 -4.72 -0.20 -13.63
C VAL A 273 -4.11 1.15 -14.00
N ILE A 274 -4.69 2.26 -13.54
CA ILE A 274 -4.13 3.59 -13.77
C ILE A 274 -2.72 3.72 -13.17
N PRO A 275 -1.84 4.59 -13.73
CA PRO A 275 -0.53 4.86 -13.15
C PRO A 275 -0.63 5.55 -11.78
N ASP A 276 0.36 5.30 -10.91
CA ASP A 276 0.37 5.82 -9.53
C ASP A 276 0.78 7.29 -9.45
N GLN A 277 -0.18 8.16 -9.15
CA GLN A 277 0.05 9.60 -8.97
C GLN A 277 1.02 9.92 -7.81
N ILE A 278 1.09 9.07 -6.78
CA ILE A 278 1.97 9.31 -5.63
C ILE A 278 3.40 8.87 -5.95
N GLU A 279 3.58 7.77 -6.68
CA GLU A 279 4.89 7.40 -7.22
C GLU A 279 5.40 8.49 -8.16
N ALA A 280 4.57 8.96 -9.10
CA ALA A 280 4.90 10.05 -10.00
C ALA A 280 5.33 11.31 -9.24
N GLY A 281 4.50 11.76 -8.29
CA GLY A 281 4.82 12.91 -7.44
C GLY A 281 6.12 12.73 -6.65
N THR A 282 6.42 11.51 -6.20
CA THR A 282 7.67 11.19 -5.48
C THR A 282 8.89 11.39 -6.37
N TYR A 283 8.88 10.91 -7.63
CA TYR A 283 9.98 11.14 -8.58
C TYR A 283 10.07 12.60 -9.03
N MET A 284 8.94 13.30 -9.15
CA MET A 284 8.93 14.74 -9.42
C MET A 284 9.63 15.51 -8.29
N VAL A 285 9.33 15.18 -7.03
CA VAL A 285 9.97 15.80 -5.85
C VAL A 285 11.44 15.41 -5.76
N ALA A 286 11.81 14.16 -6.05
CA ALA A 286 13.21 13.73 -6.07
C ALA A 286 14.05 14.48 -7.14
N ALA A 287 13.49 14.68 -8.33
CA ALA A 287 14.10 15.48 -9.38
C ALA A 287 14.33 16.93 -8.90
N ALA A 288 13.31 17.55 -8.29
CA ALA A 288 13.41 18.91 -7.77
C ALA A 288 14.43 19.03 -6.62
N ALA A 289 14.42 18.10 -5.67
CA ALA A 289 15.31 18.10 -4.51
C ALA A 289 16.80 17.96 -4.89
N THR A 290 17.09 17.33 -6.01
CA THR A 290 18.46 17.14 -6.52
C THR A 290 18.88 18.20 -7.56
N GLY A 291 18.03 19.20 -7.85
CA GLY A 291 18.29 20.16 -8.93
C GLY A 291 18.39 19.47 -10.32
N GLY A 292 17.68 18.38 -10.50
CA GLY A 292 17.76 17.52 -11.68
C GLY A 292 16.85 17.96 -12.84
N ASN A 293 16.81 17.13 -13.89
CA ASN A 293 15.92 17.28 -15.03
C ASN A 293 15.41 15.87 -15.44
N VAL A 294 14.16 15.55 -15.09
CA VAL A 294 13.59 14.22 -15.26
C VAL A 294 12.27 14.30 -16.01
N LEU A 295 12.09 13.42 -17.01
CA LEU A 295 10.80 13.17 -17.66
C LEU A 295 10.12 11.99 -16.95
N VAL A 296 9.01 12.25 -16.27
CA VAL A 296 8.17 11.26 -15.62
C VAL A 296 7.09 10.82 -16.59
N LYS A 297 7.17 9.56 -17.06
CA LYS A 297 6.33 8.99 -18.12
C LYS A 297 5.26 8.04 -17.55
N ASN A 298 4.30 7.67 -18.37
CA ASN A 298 3.15 6.87 -17.97
C ASN A 298 2.44 7.51 -16.77
N VAL A 299 1.93 8.71 -16.95
CA VAL A 299 1.17 9.46 -15.95
C VAL A 299 -0.11 10.02 -16.56
N ILE A 300 -1.07 10.32 -15.71
CA ILE A 300 -2.25 11.11 -16.08
C ILE A 300 -2.07 12.49 -15.45
N PRO A 301 -1.63 13.52 -16.21
CA PRO A 301 -1.28 14.84 -15.67
C PRO A 301 -2.41 15.46 -14.84
N LYS A 302 -3.66 15.19 -15.20
CA LYS A 302 -4.83 15.65 -14.45
C LYS A 302 -4.88 15.11 -13.01
N HIS A 303 -4.34 13.94 -12.75
CA HIS A 303 -4.24 13.38 -11.39
C HIS A 303 -3.15 14.07 -10.56
N LEU A 304 -2.24 14.79 -11.21
CA LEU A 304 -1.09 15.46 -10.59
C LEU A 304 -1.34 16.96 -10.36
N GLU A 305 -2.47 17.54 -10.75
CA GLU A 305 -2.73 19.00 -10.74
C GLU A 305 -2.42 19.65 -9.39
N SER A 306 -2.84 19.05 -8.27
CA SER A 306 -2.58 19.61 -6.95
C SER A 306 -1.11 19.53 -6.55
N ILE A 307 -0.39 18.49 -6.98
CA ILE A 307 1.05 18.29 -6.75
C ILE A 307 1.83 19.31 -7.60
N ILE A 308 1.51 19.40 -8.89
CA ILE A 308 2.09 20.36 -9.84
C ILE A 308 1.95 21.78 -9.30
N SER A 309 0.73 22.18 -8.93
CA SER A 309 0.46 23.53 -8.43
C SER A 309 1.27 23.88 -7.17
N VAL A 310 1.54 22.92 -6.29
CA VAL A 310 2.38 23.14 -5.11
C VAL A 310 3.85 23.23 -5.49
N MET A 311 4.34 22.36 -6.37
CA MET A 311 5.74 22.37 -6.81
C MET A 311 6.10 23.65 -7.59
N GLU A 312 5.20 24.13 -8.46
CA GLU A 312 5.37 25.42 -9.15
C GLU A 312 5.49 26.59 -8.17
N LYS A 313 4.70 26.61 -7.08
CA LYS A 313 4.82 27.61 -6.01
C LYS A 313 6.15 27.55 -5.26
N ILE A 314 6.80 26.40 -5.22
CA ILE A 314 8.14 26.21 -4.64
C ILE A 314 9.25 26.69 -5.61
N GLY A 315 8.92 26.99 -6.87
CA GLY A 315 9.86 27.42 -7.89
C GLY A 315 10.35 26.30 -8.81
N VAL A 316 9.68 25.16 -8.82
CA VAL A 316 9.96 24.05 -9.73
C VAL A 316 9.32 24.32 -11.08
N ARG A 317 10.08 24.18 -12.16
CA ARG A 317 9.56 24.28 -13.53
C ARG A 317 8.99 22.95 -13.97
N ILE A 318 7.74 22.96 -14.43
CA ILE A 318 7.00 21.76 -14.87
C ILE A 318 6.44 21.96 -16.26
N GLU A 319 6.75 21.04 -17.17
CA GLU A 319 6.19 20.98 -18.52
C GLU A 319 5.31 19.72 -18.60
N GLN A 320 4.05 19.89 -18.99
CA GLN A 320 3.07 18.81 -19.08
C GLN A 320 2.92 18.38 -20.55
N PHE A 321 2.86 17.06 -20.77
CA PHE A 321 2.56 16.39 -22.03
C PHE A 321 1.31 15.52 -21.86
N ASP A 322 0.88 14.80 -22.88
CA ASP A 322 -0.34 13.99 -22.82
C ASP A 322 -0.27 12.88 -21.75
N ASP A 323 0.88 12.20 -21.64
CA ASP A 323 1.11 11.06 -20.74
C ASP A 323 2.43 11.17 -19.94
N ALA A 324 3.02 12.37 -19.90
CA ALA A 324 4.29 12.62 -19.24
C ALA A 324 4.35 14.02 -18.62
N VAL A 325 5.25 14.19 -17.65
CA VAL A 325 5.55 15.47 -17.01
C VAL A 325 7.06 15.61 -16.89
N ARG A 326 7.62 16.70 -17.42
CA ARG A 326 9.03 17.06 -17.23
C ARG A 326 9.19 17.99 -16.05
N VAL A 327 10.12 17.67 -15.18
CA VAL A 327 10.45 18.45 -13.97
C VAL A 327 11.89 18.95 -14.07
N SER A 328 12.09 20.25 -13.88
CA SER A 328 13.42 20.87 -13.79
C SER A 328 13.43 22.02 -12.78
N VAL A 329 14.64 22.39 -12.34
CA VAL A 329 14.83 23.52 -11.42
C VAL A 329 15.86 24.46 -11.99
N ASP A 330 15.44 25.71 -12.27
CA ASP A 330 16.27 26.73 -12.90
C ASP A 330 16.78 27.79 -11.89
N GLY A 331 16.28 27.79 -10.65
CA GLY A 331 16.59 28.78 -9.61
C GLY A 331 16.46 28.20 -8.19
N PRO A 332 16.54 29.05 -7.16
CA PRO A 332 16.38 28.62 -5.79
C PRO A 332 14.94 28.16 -5.52
N LEU A 333 14.82 27.10 -4.71
CA LEU A 333 13.53 26.68 -4.18
C LEU A 333 13.07 27.68 -3.11
N VAL A 334 11.78 28.03 -3.12
CA VAL A 334 11.24 29.05 -2.21
C VAL A 334 10.17 28.48 -1.29
N LYS A 335 10.00 29.12 -0.14
CA LYS A 335 9.02 28.73 0.88
C LYS A 335 7.59 28.74 0.38
N THR A 336 6.75 27.89 0.95
CA THR A 336 5.31 27.90 0.71
C THR A 336 4.50 27.40 1.90
N SER A 337 3.20 27.66 1.90
CA SER A 337 2.26 27.10 2.88
C SER A 337 1.33 26.10 2.19
N ILE A 338 1.22 24.89 2.78
CA ILE A 338 0.47 23.78 2.22
C ILE A 338 -0.56 23.30 3.25
N LYS A 339 -1.75 22.92 2.78
CA LYS A 339 -2.73 22.21 3.57
C LYS A 339 -3.13 20.93 2.83
N THR A 340 -2.93 19.77 3.47
CA THR A 340 -3.45 18.51 2.93
C THR A 340 -4.97 18.47 3.03
N ARG A 341 -5.62 17.90 2.02
CA ARG A 341 -7.08 17.76 1.92
C ARG A 341 -7.43 16.53 1.10
N PRO A 342 -8.63 15.97 1.26
CA PRO A 342 -9.17 15.00 0.30
C PRO A 342 -9.12 15.53 -1.13
N HIS A 343 -9.04 14.62 -2.10
CA HIS A 343 -9.00 14.99 -3.53
C HIS A 343 -10.19 15.91 -3.91
N PRO A 344 -9.96 16.97 -4.73
CA PRO A 344 -8.75 17.29 -5.50
C PRO A 344 -7.73 18.17 -4.77
N GLY A 345 -7.75 18.22 -3.42
CA GLY A 345 -6.74 18.92 -2.65
C GLY A 345 -5.39 18.21 -2.65
N PHE A 346 -4.37 18.85 -2.03
CA PHE A 346 -3.03 18.27 -1.92
C PHE A 346 -3.07 16.98 -1.07
N PRO A 347 -2.63 15.83 -1.60
CA PRO A 347 -2.81 14.54 -0.95
C PRO A 347 -1.88 14.39 0.27
N THR A 348 -2.42 13.84 1.36
CA THR A 348 -1.64 13.51 2.57
C THR A 348 -0.49 12.54 2.27
N ASP A 349 -0.61 11.70 1.23
CA ASP A 349 0.43 10.75 0.81
C ASP A 349 1.65 11.43 0.16
N MET A 350 1.56 12.71 -0.21
CA MET A 350 2.69 13.51 -0.69
C MET A 350 3.29 14.44 0.38
N GLN A 351 2.67 14.50 1.54
CA GLN A 351 3.07 15.43 2.61
C GLN A 351 4.50 15.17 3.12
N PRO A 352 4.95 13.92 3.38
CA PRO A 352 6.34 13.67 3.79
C PRO A 352 7.37 14.03 2.72
N GLN A 353 7.12 13.69 1.45
CA GLN A 353 8.02 13.97 0.33
C GLN A 353 8.21 15.48 0.13
N ILE A 354 7.11 16.24 0.15
CA ILE A 354 7.18 17.68 -0.02
C ILE A 354 7.85 18.36 1.18
N SER A 355 7.73 17.79 2.39
CA SER A 355 8.46 18.28 3.56
C SER A 355 9.97 18.16 3.38
N ALA A 356 10.46 17.06 2.83
CA ALA A 356 11.88 16.89 2.51
C ALA A 356 12.36 17.96 1.50
N LEU A 357 11.54 18.27 0.48
CA LEU A 357 11.87 19.35 -0.47
C LEU A 357 11.91 20.72 0.20
N LEU A 358 10.95 21.02 1.09
CA LEU A 358 10.89 22.32 1.79
C LEU A 358 12.04 22.53 2.77
N CYS A 359 12.69 21.47 3.27
CA CYS A 359 13.94 21.61 4.03
C CYS A 359 15.08 22.21 3.19
N LEU A 360 15.00 22.13 1.88
CA LEU A 360 15.98 22.68 0.92
C LEU A 360 15.59 24.06 0.38
N ALA A 361 14.35 24.51 0.65
CA ALA A 361 13.83 25.78 0.15
C ALA A 361 14.32 26.95 1.00
N GLU A 362 14.36 28.17 0.44
CA GLU A 362 14.71 29.39 1.18
C GLU A 362 13.52 29.90 2.00
N GLY A 363 13.74 30.14 3.30
CA GLY A 363 12.78 30.70 4.25
C GLY A 363 11.86 29.71 4.92
N THR A 364 10.89 30.22 5.69
CA THR A 364 10.01 29.43 6.57
C THR A 364 8.77 28.95 5.84
N SER A 365 8.58 27.66 5.75
CA SER A 365 7.40 27.00 5.17
C SER A 365 6.47 26.44 6.26
N MET A 366 5.18 26.26 5.94
CA MET A 366 4.21 25.69 6.85
C MET A 366 3.40 24.57 6.18
N ILE A 367 3.27 23.44 6.84
CA ILE A 367 2.38 22.36 6.40
C ILE A 367 1.32 22.11 7.47
N LYS A 368 0.04 22.23 7.09
CA LYS A 368 -1.10 21.83 7.91
C LYS A 368 -1.66 20.52 7.42
N GLU A 369 -1.56 19.48 8.24
CA GLU A 369 -2.17 18.18 7.97
C GLU A 369 -3.69 18.22 8.27
N GLY A 370 -4.50 17.89 7.28
CA GLY A 370 -5.97 17.97 7.38
C GLY A 370 -6.68 16.62 7.22
N VAL A 371 -5.92 15.52 6.98
CA VAL A 371 -6.48 14.19 6.69
C VAL A 371 -6.03 13.16 7.72
N SER A 372 -4.72 13.03 7.94
CA SER A 372 -4.15 12.04 8.87
C SER A 372 -3.94 12.64 10.26
N GLU A 373 -3.98 11.79 11.31
CA GLU A 373 -3.77 12.26 12.68
C GLU A 373 -2.30 12.25 13.09
N GLN A 374 -1.54 11.25 12.66
CA GLN A 374 -0.15 11.05 13.07
C GLN A 374 0.79 10.97 11.85
N ARG A 375 0.76 12.00 10.98
CA ARG A 375 1.53 11.98 9.74
C ARG A 375 2.98 12.41 9.89
N PHE A 376 3.36 13.10 10.96
CA PHE A 376 4.66 13.72 11.14
C PHE A 376 5.72 12.82 11.81
N GLN A 377 5.52 11.52 11.92
CA GLN A 377 6.47 10.59 12.57
C GLN A 377 7.87 10.56 11.92
N TYR A 378 7.97 10.89 10.63
CA TYR A 378 9.24 10.96 9.89
C TYR A 378 10.10 12.18 10.25
N VAL A 379 9.55 13.17 10.95
CA VAL A 379 10.23 14.44 11.22
C VAL A 379 11.51 14.26 12.04
N ASP A 380 11.49 13.35 13.02
CA ASP A 380 12.68 13.09 13.84
C ASP A 380 13.82 12.49 13.01
N GLU A 381 13.51 11.72 11.99
CA GLU A 381 14.52 11.17 11.07
C GLU A 381 15.07 12.25 10.13
N LEU A 382 14.25 13.19 9.66
CA LEU A 382 14.74 14.36 8.91
C LEU A 382 15.58 15.30 9.78
N ARG A 383 15.24 15.48 11.06
CA ARG A 383 16.07 16.24 12.02
C ARG A 383 17.46 15.62 12.20
N ARG A 384 17.58 14.28 12.20
CA ARG A 384 18.90 13.60 12.20
C ARG A 384 19.74 13.97 10.98
N MET A 385 19.09 14.31 9.86
CA MET A 385 19.73 14.76 8.62
C MET A 385 19.98 16.29 8.61
N GLY A 386 19.71 16.98 9.71
CA GLY A 386 19.96 18.42 9.86
C GLY A 386 18.78 19.32 9.44
N ALA A 387 17.57 18.76 9.25
CA ALA A 387 16.38 19.57 8.99
C ALA A 387 15.93 20.33 10.26
N ASP A 388 15.55 21.59 10.11
CA ASP A 388 14.89 22.37 11.15
C ASP A 388 13.38 22.36 10.93
N ILE A 389 12.71 21.49 11.67
CA ILE A 389 11.26 21.29 11.59
C ILE A 389 10.70 21.29 13.01
N GLN A 390 9.69 22.11 13.25
CA GLN A 390 8.93 22.14 14.49
C GLN A 390 7.51 21.66 14.24
N VAL A 391 7.01 20.75 15.06
CA VAL A 391 5.66 20.18 14.92
C VAL A 391 4.85 20.55 16.15
N ASP A 392 3.67 21.15 15.93
CA ASP A 392 2.66 21.38 16.93
C ASP A 392 1.31 20.81 16.44
N GLY A 393 0.88 19.72 17.05
CA GLY A 393 -0.32 18.99 16.66
C GLY A 393 -0.33 18.59 15.18
N LYS A 394 -1.19 19.21 14.39
CA LYS A 394 -1.34 18.95 12.94
C LYS A 394 -0.62 20.01 12.07
N VAL A 395 0.30 20.78 12.63
CA VAL A 395 1.05 21.80 11.89
C VAL A 395 2.54 21.56 12.05
N ALA A 396 3.25 21.53 10.91
CA ALA A 396 4.71 21.57 10.87
C ALA A 396 5.18 22.91 10.32
N VAL A 397 6.13 23.53 11.01
CA VAL A 397 6.88 24.70 10.55
C VAL A 397 8.28 24.22 10.16
N ILE A 398 8.68 24.50 8.93
CA ILE A 398 9.93 24.03 8.33
C ILE A 398 10.76 25.26 8.00
N GLU A 399 11.90 25.44 8.67
CA GLU A 399 12.89 26.43 8.29
C GLU A 399 13.84 25.81 7.27
N GLY A 400 13.84 26.34 6.06
CA GLY A 400 14.67 25.81 5.00
C GLY A 400 16.14 26.12 5.23
N THR A 401 16.97 25.10 5.40
CA THR A 401 18.42 25.23 5.64
C THR A 401 19.23 25.25 4.33
N GLY A 402 18.58 24.99 3.20
CA GLY A 402 19.21 24.87 1.88
C GLY A 402 20.08 23.62 1.70
N ARG A 403 20.26 22.81 2.75
CA ARG A 403 21.11 21.60 2.72
C ARG A 403 20.67 20.58 3.77
N LEU A 404 20.89 19.31 3.45
CA LEU A 404 20.77 18.21 4.39
C LEU A 404 22.10 17.44 4.45
N THR A 405 22.34 16.72 5.53
CA THR A 405 23.53 15.89 5.75
C THR A 405 23.15 14.42 5.80
N GLY A 406 23.92 13.56 5.18
CA GLY A 406 23.70 12.10 5.22
C GLY A 406 23.81 11.58 6.65
N ALA A 407 22.87 10.70 7.03
CA ALA A 407 22.80 10.12 8.36
C ALA A 407 22.18 8.70 8.30
N PRO A 408 22.40 7.86 9.32
CA PRO A 408 21.61 6.66 9.53
C PRO A 408 20.18 7.04 9.98
N VAL A 409 19.16 6.55 9.23
CA VAL A 409 17.75 6.83 9.48
C VAL A 409 16.90 5.58 9.28
N LYS A 410 15.65 5.59 9.78
CA LYS A 410 14.72 4.46 9.69
C LYS A 410 13.41 4.87 9.02
N ALA A 411 12.93 4.05 8.10
CA ALA A 411 11.61 4.24 7.53
C ALA A 411 10.54 3.81 8.54
N CYS A 412 9.71 4.74 9.02
CA CYS A 412 8.62 4.44 9.95
C CYS A 412 7.30 4.07 9.24
N ASP A 413 7.14 4.47 7.99
CA ASP A 413 6.03 4.12 7.10
C ASP A 413 6.43 4.25 5.62
N LEU A 414 5.55 3.83 4.71
CA LEU A 414 5.76 3.86 3.26
C LEU A 414 6.16 5.24 2.72
N ARG A 415 5.45 6.30 3.10
CA ARG A 415 5.65 7.66 2.57
C ARG A 415 6.78 8.40 3.31
N ALA A 416 6.94 8.08 4.59
CA ALA A 416 8.12 8.48 5.36
C ALA A 416 9.40 7.94 4.71
N GLY A 417 9.42 6.64 4.38
CA GLY A 417 10.54 6.02 3.66
C GLY A 417 10.86 6.74 2.35
N ALA A 418 9.84 7.06 1.55
CA ALA A 418 10.03 7.82 0.30
C ALA A 418 10.61 9.23 0.54
N ALA A 419 10.17 9.92 1.60
CA ALA A 419 10.73 11.22 1.97
C ALA A 419 12.20 11.12 2.38
N LEU A 420 12.58 10.08 3.13
CA LEU A 420 13.98 9.83 3.51
C LEU A 420 14.85 9.45 2.32
N MET A 421 14.30 8.74 1.33
CA MET A 421 14.97 8.49 0.04
C MET A 421 15.30 9.81 -0.66
N ILE A 422 14.31 10.71 -0.80
CA ILE A 422 14.48 12.02 -1.41
C ILE A 422 15.52 12.86 -0.64
N ALA A 423 15.41 12.90 0.69
CA ALA A 423 16.35 13.61 1.55
C ALA A 423 17.78 13.06 1.39
N GLY A 424 17.95 11.72 1.34
CA GLY A 424 19.23 11.06 1.14
C GLY A 424 19.86 11.37 -0.23
N LEU A 425 19.06 11.46 -1.29
CA LEU A 425 19.52 11.83 -2.64
C LEU A 425 20.05 13.27 -2.69
N ALA A 426 19.40 14.19 -1.95
CA ALA A 426 19.78 15.60 -1.90
C ALA A 426 20.87 15.89 -0.85
N ALA A 427 21.07 15.02 0.13
CA ALA A 427 21.99 15.25 1.25
C ALA A 427 23.47 15.26 0.82
N GLN A 428 24.30 15.95 1.61
CA GLN A 428 25.75 15.83 1.50
C GLN A 428 26.25 14.61 2.30
N GLY A 429 26.99 13.72 1.66
CA GLY A 429 27.53 12.51 2.28
C GLY A 429 26.69 11.27 2.02
N VAL A 430 26.73 10.31 2.95
CA VAL A 430 26.08 9.01 2.82
C VAL A 430 24.92 8.88 3.79
N THR A 431 23.76 8.50 3.29
CA THR A 431 22.57 8.18 4.08
C THR A 431 22.33 6.67 4.05
N THR A 432 22.07 6.06 5.19
CA THR A 432 21.61 4.67 5.29
C THR A 432 20.16 4.66 5.77
N ILE A 433 19.28 3.93 5.07
CA ILE A 433 17.86 3.84 5.43
C ILE A 433 17.56 2.39 5.79
N GLU A 434 17.19 2.16 7.03
CA GLU A 434 16.73 0.87 7.54
C GLU A 434 15.21 0.71 7.38
N ASP A 435 14.69 -0.50 7.67
CA ASP A 435 13.27 -0.86 7.60
C ASP A 435 12.63 -0.60 6.22
N ILE A 436 13.41 -0.86 5.15
CA ILE A 436 13.04 -0.58 3.75
C ILE A 436 11.82 -1.39 3.27
N PHE A 437 11.42 -2.44 3.99
CA PHE A 437 10.19 -3.18 3.71
C PHE A 437 8.95 -2.27 3.69
N HIS A 438 8.99 -1.16 4.43
CA HIS A 438 7.94 -0.14 4.34
C HIS A 438 7.88 0.51 2.95
N ILE A 439 9.01 0.74 2.30
CA ILE A 439 9.11 1.34 0.96
C ILE A 439 8.65 0.34 -0.10
N GLU A 440 9.10 -0.91 0.00
CA GLU A 440 8.80 -2.01 -0.93
C GLU A 440 7.31 -2.40 -0.98
N ARG A 441 6.52 -1.94 0.00
CA ARG A 441 5.07 -2.11 0.01
C ARG A 441 4.34 -1.28 -1.04
N GLY A 442 4.96 -0.28 -1.62
CA GLY A 442 4.26 0.62 -2.52
C GLY A 442 5.07 1.31 -3.59
N TYR A 443 6.36 1.03 -3.69
CA TYR A 443 7.23 1.50 -4.76
C TYR A 443 7.89 0.31 -5.43
N ALA A 444 7.55 0.07 -6.69
CA ALA A 444 8.16 -0.99 -7.49
C ALA A 444 9.54 -0.56 -7.94
N ASP A 445 10.55 -1.40 -7.68
CA ASP A 445 11.95 -1.23 -8.09
C ASP A 445 12.49 0.21 -7.92
N MET A 446 12.28 0.81 -6.74
CA MET A 446 12.70 2.19 -6.49
C MET A 446 14.22 2.37 -6.64
N GLU A 447 15.01 1.36 -6.26
CA GLU A 447 16.47 1.36 -6.44
C GLU A 447 16.85 1.41 -7.92
N GLY A 448 16.33 0.50 -8.74
CA GLY A 448 16.64 0.41 -10.17
C GLY A 448 16.25 1.67 -10.92
N LYS A 449 15.04 2.19 -10.66
CA LYS A 449 14.54 3.44 -11.27
C LYS A 449 15.42 4.64 -10.90
N LEU A 450 15.81 4.80 -9.64
CA LEU A 450 16.70 5.89 -9.20
C LEU A 450 18.10 5.76 -9.78
N ARG A 451 18.65 4.53 -9.85
CA ARG A 451 19.95 4.28 -10.50
C ARG A 451 19.93 4.62 -11.99
N ALA A 452 18.86 4.30 -12.69
CA ALA A 452 18.67 4.67 -14.09
C ALA A 452 18.63 6.20 -14.29
N LEU A 453 18.17 6.96 -13.29
CA LEU A 453 18.23 8.41 -13.26
C LEU A 453 19.60 8.97 -12.83
N GLY A 454 20.57 8.13 -12.54
CA GLY A 454 21.94 8.52 -12.16
C GLY A 454 22.21 8.63 -10.67
N ALA A 455 21.29 8.18 -9.81
CA ALA A 455 21.53 8.10 -8.37
C ALA A 455 22.62 7.08 -8.01
N GLU A 456 23.40 7.37 -6.99
CA GLU A 456 24.34 6.44 -6.37
C GLU A 456 23.67 5.80 -5.15
N ILE A 457 22.98 4.69 -5.39
CA ILE A 457 22.17 3.96 -4.42
C ILE A 457 22.37 2.45 -4.56
N GLU A 458 22.36 1.75 -3.43
CA GLU A 458 22.40 0.29 -3.41
C GLU A 458 21.62 -0.28 -2.23
N LYS A 459 21.04 -1.47 -2.42
CA LYS A 459 20.43 -2.27 -1.38
C LYS A 459 21.47 -3.21 -0.79
N ARG A 460 21.68 -3.14 0.53
CA ARG A 460 22.64 -3.99 1.27
C ARG A 460 21.95 -4.76 2.37
N ALA A 461 22.41 -5.99 2.62
CA ALA A 461 22.01 -6.75 3.81
C ALA A 461 22.64 -6.13 5.06
N ILE A 462 21.88 -6.06 6.15
CA ILE A 462 22.40 -5.66 7.47
C ILE A 462 23.16 -6.84 8.06
N THR A 463 24.47 -6.70 8.25
CA THR A 463 25.30 -7.72 8.88
C THR A 463 25.23 -7.61 10.40
N GLN A 464 25.19 -8.76 11.11
CA GLN A 464 25.08 -8.79 12.58
C GLN A 464 26.24 -8.06 13.31
N SER A 465 27.36 -7.82 12.66
CA SER A 465 28.50 -7.08 13.21
C SER A 465 28.26 -5.57 13.39
N GLU A 466 27.22 -5.00 12.76
CA GLU A 466 26.90 -3.57 12.87
C GLU A 466 26.02 -3.26 14.11
N ASN A 467 25.50 -4.28 14.81
CA ASN A 467 24.64 -4.14 15.98
C ASN A 467 25.38 -4.23 17.35
N ILE A 468 26.72 -4.26 17.37
CA ILE A 468 27.46 -4.20 18.64
C ILE A 468 27.65 -2.73 19.02
N PRO A 469 27.07 -2.25 20.12
CA PRO A 469 27.43 -0.95 20.66
C PRO A 469 28.94 -0.98 20.95
N GLN A 470 29.71 -0.06 20.38
CA GLN A 470 31.11 0.10 20.79
C GLN A 470 31.08 0.49 22.28
N PRO A 471 31.84 -0.21 23.15
CA PRO A 471 31.96 0.20 24.54
C PRO A 471 32.58 1.60 24.54
N ASP A 472 31.97 2.49 25.31
CA ASP A 472 32.50 3.83 25.58
C ASP A 472 33.98 3.73 25.89
N GLN A 473 34.81 4.34 25.06
CA GLN A 473 36.21 4.57 25.44
C GLN A 473 36.16 5.57 26.59
N GLU A 474 36.27 5.05 27.80
CA GLU A 474 36.55 5.87 28.99
C GLU A 474 37.78 6.73 28.70
N ALA A 475 37.56 8.01 28.70
CA ALA A 475 38.61 9.00 28.69
C ALA A 475 39.39 8.92 30.00
N GLY A 476 40.63 8.42 29.91
CA GLY A 476 41.62 8.54 30.97
C GLY A 476 42.30 9.90 30.99
#